data_f36341b36a3e1eaeaa61d5378511b56f
#
_entry.id   f36341b36a3e1eaeaa61d5378511b56f
#
_cell.length_a   1.000
_cell.length_b   1.000
_cell.length_c   1.000
_cell.angle_alpha   90.00
_cell.angle_beta   90.00
_cell.angle_gamma   90.00
#
_symmetry.space_group_name_H-M   'P 1'
#
loop_
_entity.id
_entity.type
_entity.pdbx_description
1 polymer ?
#
loop_
_entity_poly.entity_id
_entity_poly.type
_entity_poly.pdbx_seq_one_letter_code
_entity_poly.pdbx_strand_id
1 'polypeptide(L)'
;MNRWGMVVFGQIDGFSRLISQLHLSTDNKASSALFTFITSIREYSVPSRIRLDNGSEFNHVEHLMNVLNGENRGSVIRGPSVHNQRIERLWRDVFSKVLSKYYNIFNHMEKCNVLDILNPIHMFSLQYVFVPRIQNALKQWTQAHNSHPVRTEKKQTPNQLWFAGSMESRGENSTAMNNLFRRNISETNIEIDEILAEYQLEEPNNIKVVLPRYEAPLTPQQLNELYLTINPMENSVSEAIDIFGRVVQYIGVCRRL
;
A
#
# COMPACT_ATOMS: atom_id res chain seq x y z
N MET A 1 -2.48 -11.76 -6.67
CA MET A 1 -1.46 -10.84 -7.25
C MET A 1 -0.03 -11.35 -7.02
N ASN A 2 0.22 -12.12 -5.95
CA ASN A 2 1.57 -12.64 -5.60
C ASN A 2 2.30 -13.38 -6.74
N ARG A 3 1.56 -14.11 -7.60
CA ARG A 3 2.12 -14.79 -8.78
C ARG A 3 2.88 -13.83 -9.71
N TRP A 4 2.42 -12.58 -9.79
CA TRP A 4 3.05 -11.53 -10.62
C TRP A 4 3.93 -10.58 -9.80
N GLY A 5 4.39 -11.02 -8.62
CA GLY A 5 5.27 -10.23 -7.76
C GLY A 5 4.64 -8.95 -7.23
N MET A 6 3.33 -8.94 -6.98
CA MET A 6 2.61 -7.78 -6.46
C MET A 6 1.85 -8.16 -5.18
N VAL A 7 2.01 -7.35 -4.13
CA VAL A 7 1.39 -7.51 -2.82
C VAL A 7 0.66 -6.22 -2.46
N VAL A 8 -0.49 -6.31 -1.83
CA VAL A 8 -1.21 -5.13 -1.31
C VAL A 8 -1.11 -5.11 0.20
N PHE A 9 -0.54 -4.05 0.74
CA PHE A 9 -0.63 -3.70 2.16
C PHE A 9 -1.87 -2.86 2.40
N GLY A 10 -2.59 -3.13 3.48
CA GLY A 10 -3.81 -2.41 3.78
C GLY A 10 -4.02 -2.23 5.28
N GLN A 11 -4.66 -1.12 5.62
CA GLN A 11 -4.97 -0.76 6.99
C GLN A 11 -6.41 -0.24 7.07
N ILE A 12 -7.12 -0.67 8.09
CA ILE A 12 -8.49 -0.28 8.34
C ILE A 12 -8.68 0.05 9.82
N ASP A 13 -9.29 1.19 10.11
CA ASP A 13 -9.63 1.55 11.48
C ASP A 13 -10.70 0.63 12.05
N GLY A 14 -10.44 0.15 13.26
CA GLY A 14 -11.29 -0.81 13.95
C GLY A 14 -12.66 -0.25 14.35
N PHE A 15 -12.82 1.05 14.55
CA PHE A 15 -14.06 1.70 14.93
C PHE A 15 -14.84 2.20 13.71
N SER A 16 -14.26 3.12 12.97
CA SER A 16 -14.91 3.82 11.87
C SER A 16 -15.00 3.02 10.58
N ARG A 17 -14.19 1.96 10.42
CA ARG A 17 -13.99 1.22 9.16
C ARG A 17 -13.33 2.06 8.07
N LEU A 18 -12.74 3.19 8.45
CA LEU A 18 -11.95 4.01 7.54
C LEU A 18 -10.74 3.21 7.08
N ILE A 19 -10.54 3.16 5.78
CA ILE A 19 -9.32 2.63 5.19
C ILE A 19 -8.29 3.74 5.23
N SER A 20 -7.31 3.61 6.12
CA SER A 20 -6.26 4.62 6.25
C SER A 20 -5.19 4.47 5.18
N GLN A 21 -4.96 3.25 4.68
CA GLN A 21 -4.04 3.03 3.57
C GLN A 21 -4.35 1.74 2.81
N LEU A 22 -4.20 1.81 1.48
CA LEU A 22 -4.05 0.66 0.58
C LEU A 22 -2.88 0.93 -0.35
N HIS A 23 -1.84 0.16 -0.23
CA HIS A 23 -0.61 0.32 -1.00
C HIS A 23 -0.24 -0.97 -1.72
N LEU A 24 -0.02 -0.86 -3.04
CA LEU A 24 0.50 -1.94 -3.87
C LEU A 24 2.03 -1.89 -3.85
N SER A 25 2.63 -2.96 -3.35
CA SER A 25 4.08 -3.15 -3.36
C SER A 25 4.48 -4.23 -4.38
N THR A 26 5.70 -4.16 -4.86
CA THR A 26 6.33 -5.19 -5.68
C THR A 26 7.12 -6.20 -4.85
N ASP A 27 7.11 -6.07 -3.53
CA ASP A 27 7.71 -7.02 -2.59
C ASP A 27 6.87 -7.15 -1.31
N ASN A 28 7.23 -8.10 -0.46
CA ASN A 28 6.62 -8.32 0.86
C ASN A 28 7.64 -8.07 1.98
N LYS A 29 8.45 -7.02 1.87
CA LYS A 29 9.48 -6.71 2.87
C LYS A 29 8.88 -5.95 4.06
N ALA A 30 9.54 -6.10 5.20
CA ALA A 30 9.17 -5.36 6.41
C ALA A 30 9.32 -3.83 6.24
N SER A 31 10.28 -3.38 5.42
CA SER A 31 10.42 -1.98 5.04
C SER A 31 9.21 -1.45 4.28
N SER A 32 8.66 -2.22 3.33
CA SER A 32 7.48 -1.82 2.55
C SER A 32 6.23 -1.71 3.41
N ALA A 33 6.05 -2.63 4.37
CA ALA A 33 4.99 -2.56 5.37
C ALA A 33 5.17 -1.33 6.28
N LEU A 34 6.42 -1.06 6.74
CA LEU A 34 6.76 0.09 7.56
C LEU A 34 6.44 1.41 6.85
N PHE A 35 6.90 1.60 5.60
CA PHE A 35 6.60 2.82 4.84
C PHE A 35 5.10 3.04 4.62
N THR A 36 4.37 1.95 4.37
CA THR A 36 2.89 2.02 4.26
C THR A 36 2.27 2.49 5.57
N PHE A 37 2.78 2.00 6.71
CA PHE A 37 2.30 2.41 8.04
C PHE A 37 2.67 3.86 8.37
N ILE A 38 3.90 4.29 8.10
CA ILE A 38 4.37 5.68 8.30
C ILE A 38 3.48 6.64 7.51
N THR A 39 3.17 6.34 6.25
CA THR A 39 2.27 7.16 5.43
C THR A 39 0.89 7.32 6.10
N SER A 40 0.35 6.22 6.66
CA SER A 40 -0.93 6.25 7.37
C SER A 40 -0.89 7.10 8.65
N ILE A 41 0.13 6.95 9.48
CA ILE A 41 0.21 7.71 10.75
C ILE A 41 0.48 9.20 10.54
N ARG A 42 1.11 9.59 9.45
CA ARG A 42 1.27 11.01 9.07
C ARG A 42 -0.05 11.67 8.67
N GLU A 43 -0.95 10.91 8.07
CA GLU A 43 -2.26 11.41 7.63
C GLU A 43 -3.32 11.34 8.75
N TYR A 44 -3.32 10.25 9.53
CA TYR A 44 -4.38 9.95 10.49
C TYR A 44 -3.93 9.94 11.96
N SER A 45 -2.67 10.29 12.25
CA SER A 45 -2.03 10.19 13.56
C SER A 45 -1.72 8.76 14.01
N VAL A 46 -0.91 8.66 15.07
CA VAL A 46 -0.49 7.38 15.66
C VAL A 46 -1.67 6.69 16.34
N PRO A 47 -2.00 5.44 15.97
CA PRO A 47 -3.09 4.74 16.61
C PRO A 47 -2.72 4.29 18.02
N SER A 48 -3.70 4.23 18.93
CA SER A 48 -3.50 3.73 20.28
C SER A 48 -3.10 2.26 20.31
N ARG A 49 -3.67 1.47 19.41
CA ARG A 49 -3.39 0.03 19.27
C ARG A 49 -3.50 -0.39 17.83
N ILE A 50 -2.66 -1.35 17.45
CA ILE A 50 -2.76 -2.02 16.16
C ILE A 50 -2.93 -3.53 16.38
N ARG A 51 -3.63 -4.16 15.44
CA ARG A 51 -3.70 -5.62 15.36
C ARG A 51 -3.01 -6.06 14.08
N LEU A 52 -2.05 -6.95 14.24
CA LEU A 52 -1.26 -7.55 13.16
C LEU A 52 -1.50 -9.06 13.12
N ASP A 53 -1.34 -9.66 11.97
CA ASP A 53 -1.16 -11.11 11.88
C ASP A 53 0.28 -11.51 12.28
N ASN A 54 0.57 -12.81 12.23
CA ASN A 54 1.88 -13.33 12.66
C ASN A 54 2.97 -13.22 11.57
N GLY A 55 2.75 -12.46 10.52
CA GLY A 55 3.73 -12.27 9.44
C GLY A 55 4.96 -11.49 9.90
N SER A 56 6.13 -11.92 9.46
CA SER A 56 7.41 -11.26 9.77
C SER A 56 7.55 -9.89 9.10
N GLU A 57 6.78 -9.62 8.05
CA GLU A 57 6.72 -8.33 7.37
C GLU A 57 6.25 -7.18 8.27
N PHE A 58 5.60 -7.48 9.39
CA PHE A 58 5.14 -6.46 10.34
C PHE A 58 6.08 -6.21 11.52
N ASN A 59 7.27 -6.83 11.57
CA ASN A 59 8.19 -6.66 12.68
C ASN A 59 8.67 -5.21 12.86
N HIS A 60 8.95 -4.50 11.75
CA HIS A 60 9.35 -3.09 11.83
C HIS A 60 8.17 -2.18 12.26
N VAL A 61 6.96 -2.51 11.85
CA VAL A 61 5.74 -1.79 12.29
C VAL A 61 5.52 -1.98 13.79
N GLU A 62 5.69 -3.19 14.31
CA GLU A 62 5.61 -3.48 15.74
C GLU A 62 6.65 -2.70 16.54
N HIS A 63 7.90 -2.71 16.08
CA HIS A 63 8.97 -1.96 16.73
C HIS A 63 8.63 -0.46 16.78
N LEU A 64 8.28 0.15 15.64
CA LEU A 64 7.88 1.56 15.61
C LEU A 64 6.72 1.85 16.57
N MET A 65 5.71 0.99 16.65
CA MET A 65 4.58 1.17 17.58
C MET A 65 5.01 1.09 19.05
N ASN A 66 5.99 0.26 19.39
CA ASN A 66 6.52 0.16 20.73
C ASN A 66 7.34 1.40 21.11
N VAL A 67 8.13 1.93 20.19
CA VAL A 67 8.84 3.21 20.37
C VAL A 67 7.82 4.34 20.53
N LEU A 68 6.88 4.47 19.60
CA LEU A 68 5.90 5.56 19.62
C LEU A 68 4.98 5.53 20.84
N ASN A 69 4.53 4.40 21.31
CA ASN A 69 3.53 4.29 22.39
C ASN A 69 4.10 3.82 23.72
N GLY A 70 5.38 3.50 23.77
CA GLY A 70 6.08 2.92 24.93
C GLY A 70 6.01 1.40 24.95
N GLU A 71 7.12 0.79 25.39
CA GLU A 71 7.22 -0.65 25.58
C GLU A 71 6.23 -1.15 26.65
N ASN A 72 5.78 -2.38 26.50
CA ASN A 72 4.88 -3.06 27.46
C ASN A 72 3.48 -2.43 27.64
N ARG A 73 3.11 -1.45 26.83
CA ARG A 73 1.77 -0.84 26.88
C ARG A 73 0.69 -1.74 26.25
N GLY A 74 1.07 -2.79 25.53
CA GLY A 74 0.13 -3.62 24.77
C GLY A 74 -0.46 -2.90 23.55
N SER A 75 0.33 -2.04 22.93
CA SER A 75 -0.06 -1.27 21.73
C SER A 75 -0.15 -2.14 20.50
N VAL A 76 0.52 -3.27 20.48
CA VAL A 76 0.51 -4.24 19.38
C VAL A 76 -0.14 -5.54 19.85
N ILE A 77 -1.14 -6.00 19.11
CA ILE A 77 -1.84 -7.26 19.33
C ILE A 77 -1.53 -8.17 18.14
N ARG A 78 -0.72 -9.20 18.37
CA ARG A 78 -0.47 -10.27 17.39
C ARG A 78 -1.48 -11.38 17.54
N GLY A 79 -1.89 -11.96 16.43
CA GLY A 79 -2.80 -13.10 16.46
C GLY A 79 -3.08 -13.68 15.08
N PRO A 80 -3.71 -14.86 15.02
CA PRO A 80 -4.08 -15.47 13.75
C PRO A 80 -5.07 -14.58 12.99
N SER A 81 -4.99 -14.59 11.66
CA SER A 81 -5.80 -13.78 10.73
C SER A 81 -7.31 -13.94 10.95
N VAL A 82 -7.76 -15.12 11.37
CA VAL A 82 -9.19 -15.40 11.65
C VAL A 82 -9.82 -14.44 12.68
N HIS A 83 -9.02 -13.81 13.52
CA HIS A 83 -9.49 -12.78 14.46
C HIS A 83 -9.52 -11.37 13.85
N ASN A 84 -9.07 -11.21 12.61
CA ASN A 84 -9.00 -9.93 11.89
C ASN A 84 -10.18 -9.76 10.90
N GLN A 85 -11.40 -10.07 11.31
CA GLN A 85 -12.58 -10.11 10.44
C GLN A 85 -12.78 -8.86 9.57
N ARG A 86 -12.40 -7.67 10.06
CA ARG A 86 -12.57 -6.41 9.31
C ARG A 86 -11.61 -6.32 8.13
N ILE A 87 -10.34 -6.65 8.36
CA ILE A 87 -9.35 -6.65 7.29
C ILE A 87 -9.60 -7.79 6.30
N GLU A 88 -10.06 -8.95 6.78
CA GLU A 88 -10.43 -10.07 5.90
C GLU A 88 -11.61 -9.72 4.98
N ARG A 89 -12.59 -8.99 5.51
CA ARG A 89 -13.69 -8.46 4.68
C ARG A 89 -13.17 -7.43 3.68
N LEU A 90 -12.29 -6.54 4.11
CA LEU A 90 -11.65 -5.57 3.23
C LEU A 90 -10.96 -6.24 2.05
N TRP A 91 -10.20 -7.31 2.29
CA TRP A 91 -9.53 -8.05 1.21
C TRP A 91 -10.48 -8.63 0.19
N ARG A 92 -11.64 -9.15 0.61
CA ARG A 92 -12.68 -9.63 -0.31
C ARG A 92 -13.25 -8.50 -1.17
N ASP A 93 -13.49 -7.35 -0.56
CA ASP A 93 -14.03 -6.18 -1.26
C ASP A 93 -12.99 -5.59 -2.23
N VAL A 94 -11.73 -5.45 -1.82
CA VAL A 94 -10.62 -5.00 -2.67
C VAL A 94 -10.43 -5.94 -3.86
N PHE A 95 -10.44 -7.26 -3.61
CA PHE A 95 -10.33 -8.22 -4.71
C PHE A 95 -11.51 -8.10 -5.68
N SER A 96 -12.74 -8.14 -5.19
CA SER A 96 -13.93 -8.15 -6.04
C SER A 96 -14.14 -6.84 -6.82
N LYS A 97 -13.74 -5.71 -6.25
CA LYS A 97 -14.01 -4.38 -6.82
C LYS A 97 -12.83 -3.79 -7.61
N VAL A 98 -11.60 -4.19 -7.30
CA VAL A 98 -10.41 -3.62 -7.92
C VAL A 98 -9.54 -4.69 -8.58
N LEU A 99 -9.06 -5.67 -7.81
CA LEU A 99 -7.99 -6.55 -8.26
C LEU A 99 -8.47 -7.61 -9.26
N SER A 100 -9.72 -8.03 -9.21
CA SER A 100 -10.28 -9.08 -10.11
C SER A 100 -10.15 -8.71 -11.58
N LYS A 101 -10.32 -7.43 -11.94
CA LYS A 101 -10.11 -6.93 -13.31
C LYS A 101 -8.68 -7.24 -13.78
N TYR A 102 -7.68 -6.82 -13.01
CA TYR A 102 -6.28 -7.02 -13.36
C TYR A 102 -5.86 -8.48 -13.32
N TYR A 103 -6.39 -9.24 -12.37
CA TYR A 103 -6.21 -10.68 -12.31
C TYR A 103 -6.66 -11.37 -13.62
N ASN A 104 -7.82 -10.98 -14.14
CA ASN A 104 -8.34 -11.51 -15.40
C ASN A 104 -7.52 -11.08 -16.61
N ILE A 105 -7.06 -9.82 -16.65
CA ILE A 105 -6.18 -9.31 -17.72
C ILE A 105 -4.87 -10.13 -17.74
N PHE A 106 -4.21 -10.30 -16.61
CA PHE A 106 -2.93 -11.01 -16.54
C PHE A 106 -3.06 -12.49 -16.92
N ASN A 107 -4.13 -13.16 -16.45
CA ASN A 107 -4.42 -14.53 -16.88
C ASN A 107 -4.71 -14.63 -18.39
N HIS A 108 -5.39 -13.65 -18.95
CA HIS A 108 -5.62 -13.59 -20.40
C HIS A 108 -4.30 -13.43 -21.16
N MET A 109 -3.43 -12.51 -20.72
CA MET A 109 -2.12 -12.29 -21.31
C MET A 109 -1.24 -13.57 -21.28
N GLU A 110 -1.26 -14.31 -20.16
CA GLU A 110 -0.56 -15.60 -20.06
C GLU A 110 -1.14 -16.64 -21.02
N LYS A 111 -2.47 -16.79 -21.07
CA LYS A 111 -3.15 -17.74 -21.95
C LYS A 111 -2.90 -17.45 -23.44
N CYS A 112 -2.75 -16.20 -23.80
CA CYS A 112 -2.43 -15.77 -25.18
C CYS A 112 -0.94 -15.76 -25.48
N ASN A 113 -0.07 -16.23 -24.56
CA ASN A 113 1.38 -16.18 -24.66
C ASN A 113 1.96 -14.76 -24.87
N VAL A 114 1.23 -13.73 -24.45
CA VAL A 114 1.69 -12.34 -24.43
C VAL A 114 2.56 -12.08 -23.20
N LEU A 115 2.23 -12.70 -22.07
CA LEU A 115 2.95 -12.60 -20.80
C LEU A 115 3.59 -13.96 -20.45
N ASP A 116 4.90 -13.96 -20.33
CA ASP A 116 5.66 -15.07 -19.74
C ASP A 116 6.19 -14.63 -18.37
N ILE A 117 5.71 -15.27 -17.31
CA ILE A 117 6.09 -14.96 -15.92
C ILE A 117 7.54 -15.37 -15.59
N LEU A 118 8.17 -16.22 -16.40
CA LEU A 118 9.56 -16.60 -16.23
C LEU A 118 10.50 -15.61 -16.93
N ASN A 119 9.98 -14.76 -17.80
CA ASN A 119 10.77 -13.75 -18.50
C ASN A 119 10.87 -12.47 -17.64
N PRO A 120 12.06 -12.09 -17.15
CA PRO A 120 12.24 -10.90 -16.32
C PRO A 120 11.87 -9.60 -17.05
N ILE A 121 12.01 -9.52 -18.38
CA ILE A 121 11.59 -8.36 -19.16
C ILE A 121 10.07 -8.23 -19.14
N HIS A 122 9.35 -9.33 -19.33
CA HIS A 122 7.91 -9.33 -19.27
C HIS A 122 7.41 -8.93 -17.86
N MET A 123 8.05 -9.45 -16.82
CA MET A 123 7.68 -9.12 -15.44
C MET A 123 7.98 -7.67 -15.08
N PHE A 124 9.15 -7.15 -15.51
CA PHE A 124 9.45 -5.71 -15.37
C PHE A 124 8.40 -4.86 -16.11
N SER A 125 8.13 -5.17 -17.36
CA SER A 125 7.17 -4.43 -18.19
C SER A 125 5.75 -4.47 -17.60
N LEU A 126 5.34 -5.63 -17.07
CA LEU A 126 4.07 -5.79 -16.38
C LEU A 126 3.97 -4.87 -15.16
N GLN A 127 4.99 -4.89 -14.31
CA GLN A 127 5.02 -4.05 -13.11
C GLN A 127 5.11 -2.57 -13.47
N TYR A 128 5.93 -2.20 -14.43
CA TYR A 128 6.04 -0.81 -14.92
C TYR A 128 4.68 -0.25 -15.36
N VAL A 129 3.92 -1.01 -16.12
CA VAL A 129 2.63 -0.54 -16.68
C VAL A 129 1.49 -0.64 -15.68
N PHE A 130 1.40 -1.75 -14.95
CA PHE A 130 0.18 -2.04 -14.18
C PHE A 130 0.25 -1.62 -12.71
N VAL A 131 1.44 -1.50 -12.10
CA VAL A 131 1.53 -1.05 -10.69
C VAL A 131 0.93 0.34 -10.50
N PRO A 132 1.28 1.37 -11.29
CA PRO A 132 0.68 2.70 -11.12
C PRO A 132 -0.83 2.70 -11.41
N ARG A 133 -1.31 1.90 -12.34
CA ARG A 133 -2.73 1.75 -12.67
C ARG A 133 -3.53 1.13 -11.54
N ILE A 134 -3.02 0.03 -10.97
CA ILE A 134 -3.65 -0.65 -9.84
C ILE A 134 -3.63 0.26 -8.61
N GLN A 135 -2.50 0.93 -8.33
CA GLN A 135 -2.40 1.87 -7.22
C GLN A 135 -3.41 3.02 -7.34
N ASN A 136 -3.59 3.57 -8.53
CA ASN A 136 -4.60 4.60 -8.77
C ASN A 136 -6.03 4.07 -8.56
N ALA A 137 -6.32 2.86 -9.03
CA ALA A 137 -7.62 2.22 -8.83
C ALA A 137 -7.90 1.93 -7.34
N LEU A 138 -6.90 1.47 -6.58
CA LEU A 138 -6.98 1.29 -5.12
C LEU A 138 -7.25 2.62 -4.42
N LYS A 139 -6.57 3.70 -4.81
CA LYS A 139 -6.76 5.05 -4.26
C LYS A 139 -8.19 5.55 -4.49
N GLN A 140 -8.68 5.46 -5.72
CA GLN A 140 -10.04 5.86 -6.08
C GLN A 140 -11.09 5.06 -5.31
N TRP A 141 -10.89 3.74 -5.22
CA TRP A 141 -11.80 2.87 -4.47
C TRP A 141 -11.77 3.19 -2.97
N THR A 142 -10.60 3.46 -2.37
CA THR A 142 -10.47 3.88 -0.97
C THR A 142 -11.24 5.17 -0.69
N GLN A 143 -11.10 6.17 -1.55
CA GLN A 143 -11.84 7.43 -1.43
C GLN A 143 -13.35 7.21 -1.49
N ALA A 144 -13.80 6.40 -2.44
CA ALA A 144 -15.22 6.05 -2.58
C ALA A 144 -15.73 5.29 -1.35
N HIS A 145 -14.97 4.28 -0.85
CA HIS A 145 -15.30 3.54 0.36
C HIS A 145 -15.42 4.45 1.58
N ASN A 146 -14.42 5.30 1.82
CA ASN A 146 -14.37 6.18 2.99
C ASN A 146 -15.48 7.24 2.98
N SER A 147 -16.03 7.55 1.80
CA SER A 147 -17.13 8.51 1.61
C SER A 147 -18.49 7.84 1.45
N HIS A 148 -18.56 6.49 1.42
CA HIS A 148 -19.83 5.79 1.26
C HIS A 148 -20.50 5.51 2.61
N PRO A 149 -21.82 5.80 2.76
CA PRO A 149 -22.53 5.58 4.01
C PRO A 149 -22.56 4.13 4.46
N VAL A 150 -22.19 3.88 5.72
CA VAL A 150 -22.23 2.55 6.33
C VAL A 150 -23.64 2.26 6.83
N ARG A 151 -24.27 1.22 6.28
CA ARG A 151 -25.68 0.90 6.55
C ARG A 151 -25.99 0.64 8.01
N THR A 152 -25.06 0.02 8.75
CA THR A 152 -25.21 -0.34 10.18
C THR A 152 -24.92 0.82 11.13
N GLU A 153 -24.35 1.92 10.64
CA GLU A 153 -23.89 3.06 11.44
C GLU A 153 -24.72 4.33 11.16
N LYS A 154 -26.04 4.19 11.21
CA LYS A 154 -26.99 5.29 10.97
C LYS A 154 -26.72 6.07 9.68
N LYS A 155 -26.22 5.40 8.65
CA LYS A 155 -25.82 5.98 7.35
C LYS A 155 -24.65 6.97 7.42
N GLN A 156 -23.88 7.00 8.50
CA GLN A 156 -22.63 7.77 8.55
C GLN A 156 -21.58 7.13 7.66
N THR A 157 -20.71 7.96 7.09
CA THR A 157 -19.56 7.48 6.33
C THR A 157 -18.39 7.11 7.25
N PRO A 158 -17.44 6.27 6.82
CA PRO A 158 -16.21 6.00 7.57
C PRO A 158 -15.48 7.29 7.96
N ASN A 159 -15.39 8.28 7.07
CA ASN A 159 -14.80 9.59 7.37
C ASN A 159 -15.54 10.31 8.52
N GLN A 160 -16.87 10.33 8.50
CA GLN A 160 -17.67 10.95 9.56
C GLN A 160 -17.52 10.23 10.90
N LEU A 161 -17.53 8.88 10.87
CA LEU A 161 -17.34 8.07 12.07
C LEU A 161 -15.94 8.28 12.67
N TRP A 162 -14.90 8.32 11.83
CA TRP A 162 -13.54 8.56 12.29
C TRP A 162 -13.40 9.93 12.93
N PHE A 163 -13.93 10.97 12.29
CA PHE A 163 -13.91 12.33 12.81
C PHE A 163 -14.67 12.44 14.14
N ALA A 164 -15.90 11.91 14.22
CA ALA A 164 -16.70 11.91 15.43
C ALA A 164 -15.99 11.16 16.58
N GLY A 165 -15.47 9.96 16.34
CA GLY A 165 -14.73 9.20 17.33
C GLY A 165 -13.46 9.90 17.80
N SER A 166 -12.77 10.61 16.92
CA SER A 166 -11.58 11.40 17.28
C SER A 166 -11.96 12.60 18.17
N MET A 167 -13.12 13.22 17.96
CA MET A 167 -13.60 14.33 18.79
C MET A 167 -14.07 13.84 20.17
N GLU A 168 -14.84 12.76 20.23
CA GLU A 168 -15.30 12.14 21.49
C GLU A 168 -14.12 11.72 22.35
N SER A 169 -13.11 11.08 21.74
CA SER A 169 -11.90 10.62 22.44
C SER A 169 -11.06 11.75 23.05
N ARG A 170 -11.13 12.96 22.49
CA ARG A 170 -10.48 14.15 23.08
C ARG A 170 -11.17 14.65 24.36
N GLY A 171 -12.46 14.37 24.52
CA GLY A 171 -13.27 14.76 25.68
C GLY A 171 -13.18 13.78 26.85
N GLU A 172 -12.69 12.56 26.63
CA GLU A 172 -12.56 11.57 27.69
C GLU A 172 -11.29 11.79 28.53
N ASN A 173 -11.44 11.72 29.87
CA ASN A 173 -10.33 11.79 30.85
C ASN A 173 -9.42 10.53 30.84
N SER A 174 -9.33 9.84 29.71
CA SER A 174 -8.44 8.70 29.55
C SER A 174 -7.00 9.18 29.36
N THR A 175 -6.13 8.91 30.34
CA THR A 175 -4.70 9.24 30.29
C THR A 175 -4.02 8.66 29.04
N ALA A 176 -4.46 7.49 28.59
CA ALA A 176 -3.93 6.84 27.38
C ALA A 176 -4.26 7.64 26.11
N MET A 177 -5.45 8.21 26.01
CA MET A 177 -5.86 9.02 24.86
C MET A 177 -5.25 10.43 24.91
N ASN A 178 -5.21 11.04 26.10
CA ASN A 178 -4.59 12.36 26.29
C ASN A 178 -3.12 12.39 25.87
N ASN A 179 -2.37 11.31 26.12
CA ASN A 179 -0.97 11.22 25.71
C ASN A 179 -0.81 11.14 24.18
N LEU A 180 -1.73 10.47 23.48
CA LEU A 180 -1.73 10.39 22.02
C LEU A 180 -2.05 11.72 21.36
N PHE A 181 -3.04 12.45 21.89
CA PHE A 181 -3.45 13.76 21.34
C PHE A 181 -2.48 14.91 21.68
N ARG A 182 -1.67 14.76 22.74
CA ARG A 182 -0.65 15.74 23.11
C ARG A 182 0.66 15.55 22.36
N ARG A 183 0.83 14.42 21.67
CA ARG A 183 2.04 14.14 20.92
C ARG A 183 2.21 15.15 19.78
N ASN A 184 3.35 15.81 19.77
CA ASN A 184 3.69 16.75 18.72
C ASN A 184 4.08 15.99 17.45
N ILE A 185 3.58 16.43 16.28
CA ILE A 185 3.94 15.86 14.97
C ILE A 185 5.45 15.88 14.76
N SER A 186 6.15 16.91 15.25
CA SER A 186 7.61 17.02 15.16
C SER A 186 8.34 15.92 15.95
N GLU A 187 7.87 15.60 17.15
CA GLU A 187 8.43 14.51 17.97
C GLU A 187 8.20 13.15 17.30
N THR A 188 7.01 12.91 16.77
CA THR A 188 6.71 11.69 16.04
C THR A 188 7.60 11.53 14.81
N ASN A 189 7.90 12.60 14.07
CA ASN A 189 8.79 12.52 12.92
C ASN A 189 10.23 12.22 13.32
N ILE A 190 10.73 12.79 14.44
CA ILE A 190 12.07 12.46 14.97
C ILE A 190 12.17 10.97 15.30
N GLU A 191 11.20 10.42 16.02
CA GLU A 191 11.19 8.99 16.37
C GLU A 191 11.10 8.09 15.12
N ILE A 192 10.36 8.51 14.08
CA ILE A 192 10.33 7.82 12.79
C ILE A 192 11.70 7.85 12.12
N ASP A 193 12.35 9.00 12.08
CA ASP A 193 13.66 9.16 11.45
C ASP A 193 14.74 8.34 12.18
N GLU A 194 14.68 8.25 13.51
CA GLU A 194 15.55 7.38 14.31
C GLU A 194 15.38 5.89 13.95
N ILE A 195 14.13 5.42 13.84
CA ILE A 195 13.83 4.03 13.43
C ILE A 195 14.31 3.77 11.99
N LEU A 196 14.10 4.70 11.07
CA LEU A 196 14.57 4.54 9.70
C LEU A 196 16.10 4.47 9.65
N ALA A 197 16.80 5.28 10.45
CA ALA A 197 18.24 5.24 10.56
C ALA A 197 18.75 3.92 11.17
N GLU A 198 18.10 3.41 12.21
CA GLU A 198 18.42 2.12 12.83
C GLU A 198 18.35 0.96 11.81
N TYR A 199 17.33 0.95 10.95
CA TYR A 199 17.18 -0.05 9.92
C TYR A 199 17.94 0.26 8.62
N GLN A 200 18.70 1.36 8.57
CA GLN A 200 19.40 1.85 7.37
C GLN A 200 18.45 1.99 6.16
N LEU A 201 17.25 2.50 6.43
CA LEU A 201 16.21 2.69 5.43
C LEU A 201 16.11 4.17 5.09
N GLU A 202 16.04 4.46 3.79
CA GLU A 202 15.67 5.78 3.29
C GLU A 202 14.20 5.79 2.88
N GLU A 203 13.47 6.84 3.26
CA GLU A 203 12.12 7.01 2.73
C GLU A 203 12.19 7.19 1.22
N PRO A 204 11.35 6.45 0.47
CA PRO A 204 11.30 6.64 -0.97
C PRO A 204 10.86 8.08 -1.27
N ASN A 205 11.80 8.88 -1.79
CA ASN A 205 11.53 10.24 -2.25
C ASN A 205 10.40 10.22 -3.28
N ASN A 206 9.22 10.63 -2.89
CA ASN A 206 7.98 10.56 -3.66
C ASN A 206 7.56 9.13 -4.07
N ILE A 207 6.59 8.56 -3.36
CA ILE A 207 5.89 7.30 -3.66
C ILE A 207 5.15 7.35 -5.03
N LYS A 208 5.66 8.12 -5.97
CA LYS A 208 5.04 8.27 -7.30
C LYS A 208 5.30 7.09 -8.22
N VAL A 209 6.35 6.31 -7.97
CA VAL A 209 6.68 5.15 -8.80
C VAL A 209 7.16 4.02 -7.89
N VAL A 210 6.32 3.02 -7.69
CA VAL A 210 6.77 1.74 -7.14
C VAL A 210 7.70 1.13 -8.19
N LEU A 211 9.00 1.05 -7.87
CA LEU A 211 9.96 0.45 -8.78
C LEU A 211 9.65 -1.05 -8.93
N PRO A 212 9.68 -1.59 -10.14
CA PRO A 212 9.52 -3.00 -10.36
C PRO A 212 10.55 -3.81 -9.52
N ARG A 213 10.11 -4.93 -8.94
CA ARG A 213 10.99 -5.86 -8.19
C ARG A 213 12.12 -6.42 -9.05
N TYR A 214 11.86 -6.56 -10.34
CA TYR A 214 12.84 -7.02 -11.31
C TYR A 214 13.74 -5.86 -11.66
N GLU A 215 15.05 -6.06 -11.51
CA GLU A 215 16.02 -5.08 -11.98
C GLU A 215 15.70 -4.68 -13.41
N ALA A 216 15.64 -3.39 -13.65
CA ALA A 216 15.40 -2.91 -14.99
C ALA A 216 16.54 -3.45 -15.88
N PRO A 217 16.24 -4.20 -16.93
CA PRO A 217 17.28 -4.67 -17.86
C PRO A 217 17.77 -3.51 -18.73
N LEU A 218 17.85 -2.32 -18.16
CA LEU A 218 18.12 -1.03 -18.77
C LEU A 218 19.13 -0.26 -17.93
N THR A 219 19.97 0.51 -18.57
CA THR A 219 20.82 1.50 -17.89
C THR A 219 19.94 2.62 -17.28
N PRO A 220 20.44 3.40 -16.27
CA PRO A 220 19.72 4.53 -15.73
C PRO A 220 19.26 5.55 -16.80
N GLN A 221 20.07 5.76 -17.83
CA GLN A 221 19.76 6.63 -18.96
C GLN A 221 18.56 6.09 -19.77
N GLN A 222 18.61 4.82 -20.17
CA GLN A 222 17.54 4.15 -20.90
C GLN A 222 16.24 4.07 -20.08
N LEU A 223 16.34 3.93 -18.77
CA LEU A 223 15.18 3.95 -17.87
C LEU A 223 14.52 5.34 -17.87
N ASN A 224 15.31 6.41 -17.81
CA ASN A 224 14.78 7.77 -17.91
C ASN A 224 14.12 8.04 -19.26
N GLU A 225 14.72 7.57 -20.36
CA GLU A 225 14.11 7.66 -21.68
C GLU A 225 12.80 6.88 -21.77
N LEU A 226 12.73 5.69 -21.18
CA LEU A 226 11.49 4.93 -21.09
C LEU A 226 10.39 5.72 -20.40
N TYR A 227 10.68 6.36 -19.25
CA TYR A 227 9.70 7.20 -18.54
C TYR A 227 9.21 8.39 -19.34
N LEU A 228 10.07 8.98 -20.17
CA LEU A 228 9.72 10.11 -21.05
C LEU A 228 8.93 9.67 -22.29
N THR A 229 9.18 8.45 -22.79
CA THR A 229 8.64 7.97 -24.07
C THR A 229 7.33 7.21 -23.91
N ILE A 230 7.20 6.40 -22.86
CA ILE A 230 6.03 5.53 -22.63
C ILE A 230 5.45 5.83 -21.25
N ASN A 231 4.38 6.63 -21.23
CA ASN A 231 3.66 6.90 -19.98
C ASN A 231 2.80 5.68 -19.61
N PRO A 232 3.04 5.03 -18.45
CA PRO A 232 2.25 3.87 -18.04
C PRO A 232 0.77 4.21 -17.78
N MET A 233 0.43 5.48 -17.60
CA MET A 233 -0.93 5.95 -17.33
C MET A 233 -1.66 6.51 -18.56
N GLU A 234 -1.05 6.47 -19.75
CA GLU A 234 -1.72 6.93 -20.96
C GLU A 234 -2.99 6.12 -21.29
N ASN A 235 -3.88 6.71 -22.10
CA ASN A 235 -5.09 6.02 -22.53
C ASN A 235 -4.74 4.81 -23.40
N SER A 236 -5.44 3.71 -23.17
CA SER A 236 -5.26 2.45 -23.88
C SER A 236 -6.63 1.90 -24.33
N VAL A 237 -6.65 1.34 -25.52
CA VAL A 237 -7.83 0.68 -26.10
C VAL A 237 -7.91 -0.81 -25.75
N SER A 238 -6.83 -1.39 -25.21
CA SER A 238 -6.70 -2.82 -24.88
C SER A 238 -6.33 -3.06 -23.41
N GLU A 239 -6.90 -2.27 -22.49
CA GLU A 239 -6.67 -2.43 -21.05
C GLU A 239 -5.18 -2.39 -20.67
N ALA A 240 -4.38 -1.56 -21.39
CA ALA A 240 -2.93 -1.39 -21.24
C ALA A 240 -2.05 -2.55 -21.73
N ILE A 241 -2.60 -3.53 -22.40
CA ILE A 241 -1.81 -4.62 -23.02
C ILE A 241 -0.94 -4.09 -24.17
N ASP A 242 -1.45 -3.13 -24.94
CA ASP A 242 -0.70 -2.40 -25.97
C ASP A 242 0.50 -1.64 -25.40
N ILE A 243 0.33 -0.98 -24.26
CA ILE A 243 1.42 -0.27 -23.57
C ILE A 243 2.47 -1.27 -23.07
N PHE A 244 2.03 -2.39 -22.49
CA PHE A 244 2.92 -3.48 -22.09
C PHE A 244 3.76 -3.97 -23.28
N GLY A 245 3.15 -4.20 -24.44
CA GLY A 245 3.85 -4.63 -25.66
C GLY A 245 4.91 -3.61 -26.12
N ARG A 246 4.58 -2.32 -26.06
CA ARG A 246 5.54 -1.24 -26.38
C ARG A 246 6.72 -1.20 -25.43
N VAL A 247 6.52 -1.41 -24.12
CA VAL A 247 7.60 -1.48 -23.14
C VAL A 247 8.50 -2.68 -23.40
N VAL A 248 7.93 -3.86 -23.66
CA VAL A 248 8.70 -5.06 -24.01
C VAL A 248 9.54 -4.83 -25.27
N GLN A 249 8.94 -4.22 -26.30
CA GLN A 249 9.63 -3.90 -27.55
C GLN A 249 10.76 -2.90 -27.33
N TYR A 250 10.55 -1.82 -26.56
CA TYR A 250 11.56 -0.83 -26.22
C TYR A 250 12.77 -1.50 -25.55
N ILE A 251 12.55 -2.33 -24.55
CA ILE A 251 13.62 -3.05 -23.85
C ILE A 251 14.36 -4.00 -24.82
N GLY A 252 13.62 -4.66 -25.70
CA GLY A 252 14.20 -5.55 -26.71
C GLY A 252 15.12 -4.82 -27.70
N VAL A 253 14.83 -3.57 -28.04
CA VAL A 253 15.70 -2.72 -28.89
C VAL A 253 16.94 -2.27 -28.12
N CYS A 254 16.78 -1.80 -26.89
CA CYS A 254 17.91 -1.35 -26.05
C CYS A 254 18.96 -2.43 -25.76
N ARG A 255 18.57 -3.71 -25.79
CA ARG A 255 19.48 -4.83 -25.58
C ARG A 255 20.28 -5.26 -26.81
N ARG A 256 19.89 -4.78 -27.99
CA ARG A 256 20.58 -5.09 -29.25
C ARG A 256 21.63 -4.05 -29.60
N LEU A 257 21.62 -2.92 -28.93
CA LEU A 257 22.60 -1.84 -29.00
C LEU A 257 23.64 -2.00 -27.88
#